data_a5627dc96f21ec88641f1193fce87386
#
_entry.id   a5627dc96f21ec88641f1193fce87386
#
_cell.length_a   1.000
_cell.length_b   1.000
_cell.length_c   1.000
_cell.angle_alpha   90.00
_cell.angle_beta   90.00
_cell.angle_gamma   90.00
#
_symmetry.space_group_name_H-M   'P 1'
#
loop_
_entity.id
_entity.type
_entity.pdbx_description
1 polymer ?
#
loop_
_entity_poly.entity_id
_entity_poly.type
_entity_poly.pdbx_seq_one_letter_code
_entity_poly.pdbx_strand_id
1 'polypeptide(L)'
;MSEKEKGTNNSRFREIISVLRKHNITHGISPKKLRLIMEDLGPTFVKIGQIMALHSDILPKAYCDELMELCTDARPMPFEEAVSVIDESYGRSWKKVFASIEETPIGSASIAQVHRAVLKSGEEVVVKIQRKGIYEMMARDIEFIRKAIKLMPPISLKGMADFDLVLDELWSVTRDEMNFLTEASNIEEFARRNKDVNFVQTPVLYQQYTTVHVLVMEYIDGCGIDEKDKLLEDGYDLKEIGSKLVDNYIKQVMDDGFFHADPHSGNVKIRDGKIVWIDMGMMGRLTEHDREMITLAIEGVALNDVGLILKAVLGLGEFKERPEQRKLYEDIEGLLLKYGSTDMGKINVAEVMTDLMEVMKENKIMMPHGLTMLARGLTHMEGVLSNIAPDINMVEIARARLAADFLHNFNFKKELKNTGRSLLKSVRKMIDLPSMTTDLMDEFMKGQSKVNLDLRVSKDLAFLLRRLVRNIVMGLWVMALLISSSIICTTDMTPKFMGIPALGAFGYLMAVVIMIYVFVKHIFSRK
;
A
#
# COMPACT_ATOMS: atom_id res chain seq x y z
N MET A 1 1.75 32.34 -29.38
CA MET A 1 0.49 32.58 -28.64
C MET A 1 -0.38 33.51 -29.47
N SER A 2 -1.55 33.04 -29.92
CA SER A 2 -2.49 33.84 -30.70
C SER A 2 -3.20 34.89 -29.82
N GLU A 3 -3.75 35.97 -30.42
CA GLU A 3 -4.51 37.00 -29.67
C GLU A 3 -5.74 36.41 -28.94
N LYS A 4 -6.32 35.33 -29.43
CA LYS A 4 -7.38 34.57 -28.76
C LYS A 4 -6.90 33.91 -27.45
N GLU A 5 -5.69 33.36 -27.41
CA GLU A 5 -5.12 32.76 -26.19
C GLU A 5 -4.82 33.79 -25.12
N LYS A 6 -4.38 35.00 -25.50
CA LYS A 6 -4.17 36.10 -24.53
C LYS A 6 -5.47 36.60 -23.92
N GLY A 7 -6.55 36.64 -24.70
CA GLY A 7 -7.88 37.06 -24.22
C GLY A 7 -8.47 36.06 -23.20
N THR A 8 -8.34 34.77 -23.48
CA THR A 8 -8.86 33.71 -22.61
C THR A 8 -8.05 33.60 -21.30
N ASN A 9 -6.74 33.77 -21.36
CA ASN A 9 -5.88 33.78 -20.19
C ASN A 9 -6.18 34.94 -19.24
N ASN A 10 -6.44 36.15 -19.76
CA ASN A 10 -6.80 37.30 -18.93
C ASN A 10 -8.20 37.14 -18.28
N SER A 11 -9.13 36.47 -18.96
CA SER A 11 -10.46 36.17 -18.40
C SER A 11 -10.37 35.21 -17.21
N ARG A 12 -9.64 34.10 -17.38
CA ARG A 12 -9.47 33.07 -16.33
C ARG A 12 -8.72 33.61 -15.10
N PHE A 13 -7.70 34.41 -15.30
CA PHE A 13 -6.98 35.08 -14.21
C PHE A 13 -7.92 36.00 -13.40
N ARG A 14 -8.78 36.78 -14.08
CA ARG A 14 -9.75 37.65 -13.40
C ARG A 14 -10.76 36.84 -12.60
N GLU A 15 -11.21 35.71 -13.11
CA GLU A 15 -12.10 34.79 -12.43
C GLU A 15 -11.46 34.25 -11.14
N ILE A 16 -10.23 33.73 -11.21
CA ILE A 16 -9.46 33.27 -10.04
C ILE A 16 -9.36 34.37 -9.00
N ILE A 17 -8.93 35.57 -9.39
CA ILE A 17 -8.84 36.73 -8.47
C ILE A 17 -10.21 37.08 -7.86
N SER A 18 -11.28 37.01 -8.63
CA SER A 18 -12.64 37.27 -8.14
C SER A 18 -13.06 36.27 -7.05
N VAL A 19 -12.80 34.97 -7.28
CA VAL A 19 -13.09 33.90 -6.30
C VAL A 19 -12.24 34.08 -5.03
N LEU A 20 -10.96 34.35 -5.17
CA LEU A 20 -10.07 34.57 -4.03
C LEU A 20 -10.52 35.82 -3.20
N ARG A 21 -10.98 36.91 -3.84
CA ARG A 21 -11.53 38.06 -3.16
C ARG A 21 -12.86 37.74 -2.47
N LYS A 22 -13.76 37.00 -3.12
CA LYS A 22 -15.03 36.53 -2.56
C LYS A 22 -14.82 35.82 -1.21
N HIS A 23 -13.78 35.03 -1.12
CA HIS A 23 -13.44 34.23 0.07
C HIS A 23 -12.51 34.95 1.06
N ASN A 24 -12.19 36.24 0.86
CA ASN A 24 -11.35 37.04 1.78
C ASN A 24 -10.09 36.34 2.25
N ILE A 25 -9.22 35.91 1.30
CA ILE A 25 -8.00 35.15 1.57
C ILE A 25 -6.98 35.92 2.41
N THR A 26 -7.03 37.26 2.42
CA THR A 26 -6.12 38.12 3.19
C THR A 26 -6.21 37.91 4.71
N HIS A 27 -7.29 37.28 5.19
CA HIS A 27 -7.53 36.95 6.61
C HIS A 27 -7.22 35.47 6.92
N GLY A 28 -6.43 34.80 6.09
CA GLY A 28 -6.09 33.40 6.22
C GLY A 28 -7.07 32.46 5.51
N ILE A 29 -6.60 31.26 5.24
CA ILE A 29 -7.35 30.21 4.57
C ILE A 29 -7.64 29.12 5.61
N SER A 30 -8.89 28.94 6.03
CA SER A 30 -9.30 27.81 6.85
C SER A 30 -9.55 26.58 5.96
N PRO A 31 -9.57 25.35 6.50
CA PRO A 31 -9.87 24.13 5.75
C PRO A 31 -11.14 24.27 4.90
N LYS A 32 -12.26 24.61 5.52
CA LYS A 32 -13.56 24.82 4.85
C LYS A 32 -13.50 25.90 3.75
N LYS A 33 -12.75 26.98 4.00
CA LYS A 33 -12.58 28.05 3.03
C LYS A 33 -11.80 27.57 1.81
N LEU A 34 -10.77 26.72 2.01
CA LEU A 34 -10.00 26.13 0.91
C LEU A 34 -10.91 25.28 0.02
N ARG A 35 -11.74 24.40 0.60
CA ARG A 35 -12.70 23.59 -0.15
C ARG A 35 -13.64 24.45 -1.00
N LEU A 36 -14.28 25.45 -0.39
CA LEU A 36 -15.20 26.34 -1.11
C LEU A 36 -14.52 27.14 -2.25
N ILE A 37 -13.24 27.50 -2.07
CA ILE A 37 -12.45 28.11 -3.14
C ILE A 37 -12.26 27.13 -4.30
N MET A 38 -11.90 25.87 -4.01
CA MET A 38 -11.71 24.84 -5.03
C MET A 38 -13.00 24.57 -5.80
N GLU A 39 -14.13 24.48 -5.10
CA GLU A 39 -15.48 24.31 -5.70
C GLU A 39 -15.83 25.47 -6.64
N ASP A 40 -15.67 26.70 -6.17
CA ASP A 40 -15.96 27.92 -6.96
C ASP A 40 -15.03 28.08 -8.18
N LEU A 41 -13.78 27.61 -8.10
CA LEU A 41 -12.82 27.65 -9.19
C LEU A 41 -13.09 26.57 -10.27
N GLY A 42 -13.88 25.57 -9.93
CA GLY A 42 -14.39 24.57 -10.87
C GLY A 42 -13.54 23.32 -11.03
N PRO A 43 -13.80 22.50 -12.08
CA PRO A 43 -13.36 21.10 -12.17
C PRO A 43 -11.87 20.87 -11.97
N THR A 44 -11.02 21.73 -12.51
CA THR A 44 -9.55 21.63 -12.35
C THR A 44 -9.14 21.70 -10.87
N PHE A 45 -9.66 22.72 -10.17
CA PHE A 45 -9.29 22.94 -8.77
C PHE A 45 -9.94 21.91 -7.84
N VAL A 46 -11.16 21.47 -8.15
CA VAL A 46 -11.80 20.33 -7.45
C VAL A 46 -10.91 19.09 -7.57
N LYS A 47 -10.43 18.76 -8.77
CA LYS A 47 -9.56 17.61 -8.97
C LYS A 47 -8.21 17.75 -8.27
N ILE A 48 -7.60 18.93 -8.36
CA ILE A 48 -6.36 19.23 -7.60
C ILE A 48 -6.63 19.07 -6.10
N GLY A 49 -7.73 19.59 -5.58
CA GLY A 49 -8.10 19.45 -4.18
C GLY A 49 -8.29 18.00 -3.75
N GLN A 50 -8.94 17.18 -4.57
CA GLN A 50 -9.10 15.73 -4.33
C GLN A 50 -7.76 14.99 -4.26
N ILE A 51 -6.81 15.34 -5.13
CA ILE A 51 -5.47 14.75 -5.09
C ILE A 51 -4.71 15.29 -3.87
N MET A 52 -4.78 16.59 -3.59
CA MET A 52 -4.14 17.19 -2.41
C MET A 52 -4.69 16.64 -1.08
N ALA A 53 -5.95 16.22 -1.04
CA ALA A 53 -6.54 15.56 0.12
C ALA A 53 -5.78 14.27 0.53
N LEU A 54 -5.06 13.65 -0.42
CA LEU A 54 -4.27 12.43 -0.20
C LEU A 54 -2.86 12.73 0.34
N HIS A 55 -2.42 13.98 0.24
CA HIS A 55 -1.07 14.41 0.57
C HIS A 55 -1.01 15.04 1.97
N SER A 56 -1.20 14.21 3.01
CA SER A 56 -1.01 14.63 4.41
C SER A 56 0.45 14.98 4.75
N ASP A 57 1.39 14.60 3.88
CA ASP A 57 2.78 15.03 3.90
C ASP A 57 2.95 16.51 3.54
N ILE A 58 2.03 17.07 2.74
CA ILE A 58 2.06 18.46 2.26
C ILE A 58 1.12 19.33 3.07
N LEU A 59 -0.12 18.86 3.33
CA LEU A 59 -1.15 19.61 4.02
C LEU A 59 -1.39 19.06 5.43
N PRO A 60 -1.75 19.94 6.40
CA PRO A 60 -2.24 19.50 7.70
C PRO A 60 -3.51 18.65 7.56
N LYS A 61 -3.67 17.63 8.40
CA LYS A 61 -4.79 16.68 8.37
C LYS A 61 -6.16 17.36 8.23
N ALA A 62 -6.41 18.42 8.99
CA ALA A 62 -7.69 19.15 8.94
C ALA A 62 -8.03 19.70 7.53
N TYR A 63 -7.02 20.02 6.72
CA TYR A 63 -7.23 20.45 5.33
C TYR A 63 -7.49 19.25 4.42
N CYS A 64 -6.77 18.14 4.62
CA CYS A 64 -6.99 16.91 3.88
C CYS A 64 -8.41 16.39 4.12
N ASP A 65 -8.85 16.32 5.39
CA ASP A 65 -10.19 15.86 5.78
C ASP A 65 -11.29 16.70 5.11
N GLU A 66 -11.14 18.03 5.10
CA GLU A 66 -12.12 18.91 4.46
C GLU A 66 -12.09 18.82 2.92
N LEU A 67 -10.92 18.61 2.31
CA LEU A 67 -10.80 18.42 0.87
C LEU A 67 -11.35 17.06 0.39
N MET A 68 -11.43 16.06 1.26
CA MET A 68 -12.12 14.80 0.96
C MET A 68 -13.63 14.98 0.75
N GLU A 69 -14.21 16.02 1.31
CA GLU A 69 -15.62 16.41 1.12
C GLU A 69 -15.91 17.08 -0.25
N LEU A 70 -14.88 17.28 -1.09
CA LEU A 70 -15.08 17.86 -2.41
C LEU A 70 -15.97 16.96 -3.27
N CYS A 71 -17.17 17.46 -3.57
CA CYS A 71 -18.14 16.74 -4.39
C CYS A 71 -17.61 16.45 -5.79
N THR A 72 -17.84 15.22 -6.22
CA THR A 72 -17.53 14.79 -7.60
C THR A 72 -18.58 15.26 -8.60
N ASP A 73 -19.78 15.61 -8.13
CA ASP A 73 -20.91 16.00 -8.98
C ASP A 73 -20.69 17.37 -9.62
N ALA A 74 -20.35 17.36 -10.89
CA ALA A 74 -20.23 18.56 -11.70
C ALA A 74 -21.52 18.75 -12.52
N ARG A 75 -21.85 20.01 -12.84
CA ARG A 75 -22.97 20.30 -13.77
C ARG A 75 -22.75 19.54 -15.08
N PRO A 76 -23.76 18.81 -15.60
CA PRO A 76 -23.66 18.17 -16.88
C PRO A 76 -23.29 19.15 -18.01
N MET A 77 -22.45 18.74 -18.93
CA MET A 77 -22.27 19.47 -20.18
C MET A 77 -23.48 19.25 -21.10
N PRO A 78 -23.81 20.18 -21.97
CA PRO A 78 -24.88 20.02 -22.96
C PRO A 78 -24.70 18.75 -23.79
N PHE A 79 -25.81 18.07 -24.13
CA PHE A 79 -25.76 16.83 -24.88
C PHE A 79 -25.08 17.00 -26.26
N GLU A 80 -25.29 18.15 -26.91
CA GLU A 80 -24.65 18.48 -28.20
C GLU A 80 -23.11 18.52 -28.07
N GLU A 81 -22.59 18.99 -26.94
CA GLU A 81 -21.15 18.95 -26.71
C GLU A 81 -20.65 17.52 -26.47
N ALA A 82 -21.41 16.72 -25.71
CA ALA A 82 -21.07 15.34 -25.46
C ALA A 82 -20.97 14.53 -26.75
N VAL A 83 -22.00 14.63 -27.61
CA VAL A 83 -21.98 13.90 -28.91
C VAL A 83 -20.93 14.46 -29.87
N SER A 84 -20.58 15.76 -29.78
CA SER A 84 -19.48 16.32 -30.57
C SER A 84 -18.13 15.68 -30.22
N VAL A 85 -17.88 15.37 -28.95
CA VAL A 85 -16.66 14.67 -28.53
C VAL A 85 -16.62 13.25 -29.09
N ILE A 86 -17.75 12.54 -29.10
CA ILE A 86 -17.83 11.21 -29.72
C ILE A 86 -17.54 11.30 -31.22
N ASP A 87 -18.18 12.23 -31.92
CA ASP A 87 -18.02 12.40 -33.37
C ASP A 87 -16.57 12.77 -33.72
N GLU A 88 -15.97 13.68 -32.98
CA GLU A 88 -14.55 14.06 -33.11
C GLU A 88 -13.62 12.87 -32.87
N SER A 89 -13.86 12.09 -31.80
CA SER A 89 -13.07 10.90 -31.43
C SER A 89 -13.14 9.79 -32.48
N TYR A 90 -14.31 9.58 -33.06
CA TYR A 90 -14.53 8.50 -34.05
C TYR A 90 -14.22 8.93 -35.48
N GLY A 91 -14.08 10.22 -35.75
CA GLY A 91 -14.00 10.75 -37.13
C GLY A 91 -15.26 10.48 -37.97
N ARG A 92 -16.37 10.16 -37.31
CA ARG A 92 -17.68 9.84 -37.91
C ARG A 92 -18.80 10.06 -36.89
N SER A 93 -20.02 10.25 -37.40
CA SER A 93 -21.19 10.45 -36.54
C SER A 93 -21.41 9.25 -35.59
N TRP A 94 -21.69 9.55 -34.32
CA TRP A 94 -22.06 8.60 -33.29
C TRP A 94 -23.24 7.70 -33.68
N LYS A 95 -24.15 8.20 -34.49
CA LYS A 95 -25.32 7.46 -35.05
C LYS A 95 -24.91 6.25 -35.91
N LYS A 96 -23.63 6.12 -36.29
CA LYS A 96 -23.13 4.93 -36.97
C LYS A 96 -22.81 3.79 -36.03
N VAL A 97 -22.61 4.09 -34.76
CA VAL A 97 -22.22 3.13 -33.72
C VAL A 97 -23.40 2.84 -32.79
N PHE A 98 -24.06 3.87 -32.31
CA PHE A 98 -25.17 3.76 -31.38
C PHE A 98 -26.52 3.87 -32.11
N ALA A 99 -27.49 3.07 -31.65
CA ALA A 99 -28.90 3.20 -32.03
C ALA A 99 -29.53 4.40 -31.29
N SER A 100 -29.20 4.57 -30.00
CA SER A 100 -29.62 5.70 -29.18
C SER A 100 -28.61 6.01 -28.11
N ILE A 101 -28.55 7.25 -27.65
CA ILE A 101 -27.85 7.72 -26.46
C ILE A 101 -28.87 8.56 -25.69
N GLU A 102 -29.03 8.31 -24.38
CA GLU A 102 -29.91 9.10 -23.53
C GLU A 102 -29.32 10.51 -23.33
N GLU A 103 -30.13 11.54 -23.50
CA GLU A 103 -29.69 12.94 -23.42
C GLU A 103 -29.27 13.30 -21.97
N THR A 104 -30.01 12.76 -20.97
CA THR A 104 -29.68 12.97 -19.57
C THR A 104 -28.58 12.01 -19.14
N PRO A 105 -27.43 12.50 -18.64
CA PRO A 105 -26.38 11.62 -18.14
C PRO A 105 -26.82 10.92 -16.86
N ILE A 106 -26.39 9.69 -16.66
CA ILE A 106 -26.58 8.92 -15.41
C ILE A 106 -25.57 9.31 -14.34
N GLY A 107 -24.48 9.98 -14.72
CA GLY A 107 -23.45 10.51 -13.81
C GLY A 107 -22.66 11.62 -14.50
N SER A 108 -22.21 12.58 -13.72
CA SER A 108 -21.45 13.74 -14.20
C SER A 108 -20.36 14.11 -13.20
N ALA A 109 -19.10 13.88 -13.57
CA ALA A 109 -17.93 14.14 -12.77
C ALA A 109 -17.11 15.34 -13.28
N SER A 110 -16.01 15.67 -12.61
CA SER A 110 -15.16 16.80 -12.96
C SER A 110 -14.55 16.72 -14.36
N ILE A 111 -14.16 15.54 -14.82
CA ILE A 111 -13.49 15.34 -16.11
C ILE A 111 -14.36 14.68 -17.18
N ALA A 112 -15.46 14.04 -16.80
CA ALA A 112 -16.30 13.24 -17.69
C ALA A 112 -17.76 13.22 -17.27
N GLN A 113 -18.62 12.81 -18.19
CA GLN A 113 -20.01 12.41 -17.87
C GLN A 113 -20.33 11.07 -18.54
N VAL A 114 -21.28 10.35 -17.96
CA VAL A 114 -21.67 9.00 -18.34
C VAL A 114 -23.11 8.99 -18.84
N HIS A 115 -23.34 8.46 -20.04
CA HIS A 115 -24.66 8.31 -20.62
C HIS A 115 -24.99 6.83 -20.83
N ARG A 116 -26.26 6.47 -20.63
CA ARG A 116 -26.77 5.18 -21.09
C ARG A 116 -27.00 5.25 -22.60
N ALA A 117 -26.66 4.17 -23.29
CA ALA A 117 -26.78 4.08 -24.71
C ALA A 117 -27.10 2.65 -25.14
N VAL A 118 -27.57 2.50 -26.37
CA VAL A 118 -27.80 1.19 -27.04
C VAL A 118 -26.93 1.14 -28.28
N LEU A 119 -26.13 0.12 -28.42
CA LEU A 119 -25.37 -0.15 -29.63
C LEU A 119 -26.29 -0.55 -30.78
N LYS A 120 -25.86 -0.40 -32.03
CA LYS A 120 -26.63 -0.89 -33.19
C LYS A 120 -26.81 -2.40 -33.21
N SER A 121 -25.94 -3.12 -32.52
CA SER A 121 -26.03 -4.57 -32.31
C SER A 121 -27.06 -4.96 -31.25
N GLY A 122 -27.58 -3.98 -30.49
CA GLY A 122 -28.67 -4.17 -29.53
C GLY A 122 -28.23 -4.22 -28.06
N GLU A 123 -26.92 -4.22 -27.78
CA GLU A 123 -26.41 -4.25 -26.40
C GLU A 123 -26.61 -2.91 -25.68
N GLU A 124 -27.04 -2.97 -24.43
CA GLU A 124 -27.10 -1.83 -23.53
C GLU A 124 -25.71 -1.51 -22.98
N VAL A 125 -25.28 -0.27 -23.15
CA VAL A 125 -23.95 0.19 -22.76
C VAL A 125 -24.01 1.49 -21.99
N VAL A 126 -22.95 1.78 -21.25
CA VAL A 126 -22.62 3.13 -20.79
C VAL A 126 -21.50 3.69 -21.65
N VAL A 127 -21.63 4.98 -21.92
CA VAL A 127 -20.64 5.75 -22.67
C VAL A 127 -20.12 6.83 -21.73
N LYS A 128 -18.88 6.70 -21.27
CA LYS A 128 -18.18 7.71 -20.48
C LYS A 128 -17.49 8.64 -21.47
N ILE A 129 -17.84 9.91 -21.42
CA ILE A 129 -17.43 10.92 -22.39
C ILE A 129 -16.65 12.00 -21.67
N GLN A 130 -15.45 12.27 -22.13
CA GLN A 130 -14.61 13.33 -21.57
C GLN A 130 -15.23 14.70 -21.83
N ARG A 131 -15.10 15.61 -20.86
CA ARG A 131 -15.55 17.00 -21.04
C ARG A 131 -14.72 17.68 -22.12
N LYS A 132 -15.41 18.38 -23.02
CA LYS A 132 -14.77 19.09 -24.13
C LYS A 132 -13.79 20.14 -23.62
N GLY A 133 -12.54 20.10 -24.09
CA GLY A 133 -11.51 21.08 -23.75
C GLY A 133 -10.98 21.00 -22.31
N ILE A 134 -11.30 19.93 -21.58
CA ILE A 134 -10.87 19.78 -20.17
C ILE A 134 -9.34 19.70 -20.03
N TYR A 135 -8.68 19.02 -20.97
CA TYR A 135 -7.22 18.89 -20.98
C TYR A 135 -6.53 20.26 -21.06
N GLU A 136 -6.93 21.08 -22.04
CA GLU A 136 -6.36 22.42 -22.25
C GLU A 136 -6.70 23.36 -21.09
N MET A 137 -7.88 23.21 -20.47
CA MET A 137 -8.26 23.99 -19.32
C MET A 137 -7.38 23.63 -18.10
N MET A 138 -7.23 22.35 -17.80
CA MET A 138 -6.42 21.88 -16.68
C MET A 138 -4.94 22.21 -16.87
N ALA A 139 -4.39 22.00 -18.06
CA ALA A 139 -3.01 22.36 -18.37
C ALA A 139 -2.72 23.86 -18.11
N ARG A 140 -3.64 24.73 -18.52
CA ARG A 140 -3.55 26.17 -18.27
C ARG A 140 -3.65 26.53 -16.79
N ASP A 141 -4.60 25.94 -16.08
CA ASP A 141 -4.81 26.22 -14.66
C ASP A 141 -3.58 25.81 -13.84
N ILE A 142 -2.97 24.66 -14.13
CA ILE A 142 -1.72 24.21 -13.49
C ILE A 142 -0.56 25.16 -13.80
N GLU A 143 -0.46 25.63 -15.05
CA GLU A 143 0.57 26.61 -15.42
C GLU A 143 0.38 27.94 -14.64
N PHE A 144 -0.88 28.36 -14.42
CA PHE A 144 -1.20 29.52 -13.58
C PHE A 144 -0.77 29.31 -12.13
N ILE A 145 -1.10 28.16 -11.54
CA ILE A 145 -0.72 27.83 -10.17
C ILE A 145 0.80 27.88 -10.03
N ARG A 146 1.55 27.26 -10.98
CA ARG A 146 3.00 27.28 -11.01
C ARG A 146 3.59 28.71 -11.08
N LYS A 147 3.00 29.57 -11.89
CA LYS A 147 3.40 30.98 -11.98
C LYS A 147 3.07 31.75 -10.69
N ALA A 148 1.90 31.50 -10.10
CA ALA A 148 1.49 32.15 -8.86
C ALA A 148 2.42 31.77 -7.69
N ILE A 149 2.80 30.52 -7.56
CA ILE A 149 3.75 30.03 -6.54
C ILE A 149 5.12 30.70 -6.69
N LYS A 150 5.62 30.85 -7.93
CA LYS A 150 6.90 31.53 -8.19
C LYS A 150 6.90 33.03 -7.85
N LEU A 151 5.73 33.65 -7.83
CA LEU A 151 5.56 35.06 -7.45
C LEU A 151 5.37 35.26 -5.95
N MET A 152 5.12 34.20 -5.18
CA MET A 152 5.00 34.28 -3.72
C MET A 152 6.36 34.52 -3.05
N PRO A 153 6.42 35.37 -2.02
CA PRO A 153 7.67 35.59 -1.28
C PRO A 153 8.13 34.30 -0.61
N PRO A 154 9.43 33.98 -0.62
CA PRO A 154 9.98 32.73 -0.06
C PRO A 154 9.78 32.57 1.46
N ILE A 155 9.23 33.56 2.14
CA ILE A 155 9.05 33.59 3.60
C ILE A 155 7.89 32.68 4.06
N SER A 156 6.91 32.41 3.20
CA SER A 156 5.71 31.64 3.56
C SER A 156 5.86 30.11 3.38
N LEU A 157 6.96 29.65 2.79
CA LEU A 157 7.12 28.27 2.32
C LEU A 157 8.32 27.52 2.96
N LYS A 158 8.93 28.10 4.01
CA LYS A 158 10.02 27.43 4.74
C LYS A 158 9.48 26.20 5.47
N GLY A 159 9.71 25.01 4.89
CA GLY A 159 9.36 23.70 5.45
C GLY A 159 8.33 22.91 4.64
N MET A 160 7.80 23.47 3.55
CA MET A 160 6.92 22.74 2.64
C MET A 160 7.73 22.09 1.51
N ALA A 161 7.26 20.93 1.06
CA ALA A 161 7.85 20.16 -0.04
C ALA A 161 8.04 21.01 -1.31
N ASP A 162 8.86 20.52 -2.23
CA ASP A 162 9.10 21.13 -3.54
C ASP A 162 7.75 21.18 -4.31
N PHE A 163 7.10 22.35 -4.31
CA PHE A 163 5.79 22.54 -4.94
C PHE A 163 5.79 22.25 -6.45
N ASP A 164 6.92 22.48 -7.13
CA ASP A 164 7.02 22.15 -8.55
C ASP A 164 6.94 20.63 -8.74
N LEU A 165 7.57 19.84 -7.87
CA LEU A 165 7.50 18.38 -7.91
C LEU A 165 6.06 17.89 -7.65
N VAL A 166 5.39 18.46 -6.67
CA VAL A 166 3.99 18.14 -6.34
C VAL A 166 3.05 18.47 -7.50
N LEU A 167 3.23 19.64 -8.13
CA LEU A 167 2.43 20.01 -9.30
C LEU A 167 2.70 19.11 -10.52
N ASP A 168 3.94 18.65 -10.69
CA ASP A 168 4.28 17.71 -11.75
C ASP A 168 3.64 16.34 -11.51
N GLU A 169 3.64 15.87 -10.28
CA GLU A 169 2.95 14.63 -9.88
C GLU A 169 1.43 14.74 -10.07
N LEU A 170 0.82 15.83 -9.56
CA LEU A 170 -0.59 16.14 -9.75
C LEU A 170 -0.99 16.15 -11.23
N TRP A 171 -0.15 16.79 -12.06
CA TRP A 171 -0.39 16.85 -13.50
C TRP A 171 -0.27 15.47 -14.17
N SER A 172 0.71 14.66 -13.75
CA SER A 172 0.87 13.30 -14.27
C SER A 172 -0.34 12.44 -13.97
N VAL A 173 -0.78 12.41 -12.71
CA VAL A 173 -1.96 11.64 -12.27
C VAL A 173 -3.22 12.10 -13.01
N THR A 174 -3.44 13.43 -13.08
CA THR A 174 -4.60 14.00 -13.78
C THR A 174 -4.60 13.66 -15.28
N ARG A 175 -3.44 13.71 -15.92
CA ARG A 175 -3.29 13.35 -17.34
C ARG A 175 -3.59 11.88 -17.60
N ASP A 176 -3.17 10.99 -16.70
CA ASP A 176 -3.41 9.56 -16.83
C ASP A 176 -4.89 9.22 -16.66
N GLU A 177 -5.60 9.91 -15.76
CA GLU A 177 -7.06 9.80 -15.61
C GLU A 177 -7.84 10.34 -16.82
N MET A 178 -7.29 11.32 -17.55
CA MET A 178 -7.91 11.81 -18.78
C MET A 178 -7.72 10.88 -19.98
N ASN A 179 -6.95 9.82 -19.86
CA ASN A 179 -6.76 8.83 -20.92
C ASN A 179 -7.62 7.58 -20.65
N PHE A 180 -8.80 7.50 -21.24
CA PHE A 180 -9.69 6.36 -21.03
C PHE A 180 -9.16 5.02 -21.57
N LEU A 181 -8.10 5.01 -22.37
CA LEU A 181 -7.42 3.77 -22.73
C LEU A 181 -6.68 3.18 -21.50
N THR A 182 -6.26 4.00 -20.57
CA THR A 182 -5.69 3.54 -19.28
C THR A 182 -6.77 2.83 -18.46
N GLU A 183 -7.95 3.44 -18.30
CA GLU A 183 -9.08 2.82 -17.61
C GLU A 183 -9.54 1.53 -18.30
N ALA A 184 -9.61 1.52 -19.62
CA ALA A 184 -9.91 0.32 -20.42
C ALA A 184 -8.90 -0.81 -20.16
N SER A 185 -7.60 -0.50 -20.14
CA SER A 185 -6.56 -1.48 -19.81
C SER A 185 -6.67 -1.99 -18.37
N ASN A 186 -7.05 -1.12 -17.43
CA ASN A 186 -7.29 -1.51 -16.05
C ASN A 186 -8.48 -2.47 -15.92
N ILE A 187 -9.58 -2.23 -16.64
CA ILE A 187 -10.76 -3.13 -16.68
C ILE A 187 -10.34 -4.52 -17.18
N GLU A 188 -9.57 -4.59 -18.28
CA GLU A 188 -9.08 -5.86 -18.82
C GLU A 188 -8.13 -6.58 -17.85
N GLU A 189 -7.21 -5.85 -17.24
CA GLU A 189 -6.28 -6.43 -16.25
C GLU A 189 -7.05 -6.95 -15.03
N PHE A 190 -8.00 -6.17 -14.52
CA PHE A 190 -8.82 -6.56 -13.37
C PHE A 190 -9.67 -7.81 -13.68
N ALA A 191 -10.33 -7.85 -14.81
CA ALA A 191 -11.10 -8.99 -15.27
C ALA A 191 -10.23 -10.26 -15.37
N ARG A 192 -9.03 -10.15 -15.94
CA ARG A 192 -8.09 -11.26 -16.06
C ARG A 192 -7.64 -11.80 -14.71
N ARG A 193 -7.36 -10.90 -13.73
CA ARG A 193 -6.92 -11.27 -12.39
C ARG A 193 -8.04 -11.90 -11.55
N ASN A 194 -9.29 -11.54 -11.81
CA ASN A 194 -10.45 -12.05 -11.10
C ASN A 194 -11.21 -13.16 -11.84
N LYS A 195 -10.70 -13.69 -12.98
CA LYS A 195 -11.37 -14.71 -13.80
C LYS A 195 -11.77 -15.98 -13.03
N ASP A 196 -11.00 -16.33 -11.99
CA ASP A 196 -11.21 -17.52 -11.17
C ASP A 196 -12.01 -17.21 -9.87
N VAL A 197 -12.47 -15.95 -9.69
CA VAL A 197 -13.28 -15.51 -8.56
C VAL A 197 -14.74 -15.47 -8.97
N ASN A 198 -15.50 -16.51 -8.65
CA ASN A 198 -16.86 -16.71 -9.15
C ASN A 198 -17.88 -15.63 -8.73
N PHE A 199 -17.62 -14.93 -7.63
CA PHE A 199 -18.51 -13.91 -7.07
C PHE A 199 -18.09 -12.48 -7.45
N VAL A 200 -17.12 -12.29 -8.36
CA VAL A 200 -16.68 -10.99 -8.85
C VAL A 200 -16.90 -10.89 -10.35
N GLN A 201 -17.33 -9.75 -10.80
CA GLN A 201 -17.53 -9.45 -12.22
C GLN A 201 -17.07 -8.02 -12.54
N THR A 202 -16.71 -7.79 -13.77
CA THR A 202 -16.47 -6.46 -14.37
C THR A 202 -17.41 -6.26 -15.55
N PRO A 203 -17.74 -5.00 -15.90
CA PRO A 203 -18.44 -4.74 -17.15
C PRO A 203 -17.66 -5.25 -18.36
N VAL A 204 -18.37 -5.73 -19.36
CA VAL A 204 -17.75 -6.07 -20.64
C VAL A 204 -17.28 -4.79 -21.32
N LEU A 205 -16.00 -4.74 -21.68
CA LEU A 205 -15.41 -3.61 -22.39
C LEU A 205 -15.61 -3.74 -23.89
N TYR A 206 -16.10 -2.66 -24.55
CA TYR A 206 -16.22 -2.58 -26.00
C TYR A 206 -15.01 -1.83 -26.58
N GLN A 207 -13.88 -2.53 -26.64
CA GLN A 207 -12.59 -1.96 -27.06
C GLN A 207 -12.64 -1.27 -28.43
N GLN A 208 -13.41 -1.81 -29.39
CA GLN A 208 -13.54 -1.25 -30.75
C GLN A 208 -14.22 0.14 -30.78
N TYR A 209 -14.89 0.53 -29.69
CA TYR A 209 -15.55 1.84 -29.54
C TYR A 209 -14.90 2.71 -28.48
N THR A 210 -13.85 2.20 -27.82
CA THR A 210 -13.12 2.94 -26.78
C THR A 210 -11.95 3.70 -27.40
N THR A 211 -11.79 4.96 -26.98
CA THR A 211 -10.74 5.88 -27.44
C THR A 211 -10.14 6.61 -26.23
N VAL A 212 -9.22 7.55 -26.47
CA VAL A 212 -8.67 8.39 -25.40
C VAL A 212 -9.76 9.20 -24.68
N HIS A 213 -10.82 9.61 -25.39
CA HIS A 213 -11.85 10.53 -24.89
C HIS A 213 -13.22 9.88 -24.68
N VAL A 214 -13.40 8.64 -25.10
CA VAL A 214 -14.66 7.91 -25.01
C VAL A 214 -14.40 6.50 -24.54
N LEU A 215 -15.03 6.07 -23.44
CA LEU A 215 -15.02 4.69 -22.96
C LEU A 215 -16.41 4.09 -23.10
N VAL A 216 -16.48 2.91 -23.72
CA VAL A 216 -17.74 2.18 -23.91
C VAL A 216 -17.67 0.83 -23.22
N MET A 217 -18.57 0.61 -22.28
CA MET A 217 -18.66 -0.64 -21.54
C MET A 217 -20.12 -1.04 -21.29
N GLU A 218 -20.34 -2.28 -20.86
CA GLU A 218 -21.63 -2.83 -20.53
C GLU A 218 -22.36 -1.95 -19.49
N TYR A 219 -23.65 -1.70 -19.71
CA TYR A 219 -24.51 -1.15 -18.68
C TYR A 219 -24.81 -2.21 -17.65
N ILE A 220 -24.43 -1.98 -16.39
CA ILE A 220 -24.70 -2.90 -15.29
C ILE A 220 -26.06 -2.56 -14.69
N ASP A 221 -27.04 -3.40 -14.98
CA ASP A 221 -28.35 -3.38 -14.32
C ASP A 221 -28.24 -4.12 -12.99
N GLY A 222 -27.94 -3.40 -11.92
CA GLY A 222 -27.70 -3.96 -10.59
C GLY A 222 -27.98 -2.93 -9.51
N CYS A 223 -28.17 -3.44 -8.29
CA CYS A 223 -28.37 -2.63 -7.11
C CYS A 223 -27.04 -2.03 -6.62
N GLY A 224 -27.01 -0.75 -6.26
CA GLY A 224 -25.86 -0.16 -5.58
C GLY A 224 -25.63 -0.85 -4.24
N ILE A 225 -24.36 -1.01 -3.85
CA ILE A 225 -24.02 -1.68 -2.59
C ILE A 225 -24.53 -0.91 -1.37
N ASP A 226 -24.80 0.38 -1.49
CA ASP A 226 -25.38 1.25 -0.45
C ASP A 226 -26.90 1.23 -0.39
N GLU A 227 -27.60 0.65 -1.38
CA GLU A 227 -29.04 0.49 -1.43
C GLU A 227 -29.51 -0.70 -0.54
N LYS A 228 -29.24 -0.63 0.77
CA LYS A 228 -29.45 -1.74 1.72
C LYS A 228 -30.85 -2.32 1.69
N ASP A 229 -31.86 -1.45 1.70
CA ASP A 229 -33.26 -1.88 1.79
C ASP A 229 -33.62 -2.73 0.56
N LYS A 230 -33.19 -2.31 -0.62
CA LYS A 230 -33.38 -3.03 -1.86
C LYS A 230 -32.62 -4.35 -1.90
N LEU A 231 -31.36 -4.37 -1.40
CA LEU A 231 -30.58 -5.61 -1.30
C LEU A 231 -31.26 -6.63 -0.39
N LEU A 232 -31.83 -6.17 0.74
CA LEU A 232 -32.57 -7.04 1.68
C LEU A 232 -33.90 -7.52 1.08
N GLU A 233 -34.63 -6.65 0.36
CA GLU A 233 -35.85 -7.01 -0.37
C GLU A 233 -35.58 -8.06 -1.45
N ASP A 234 -34.46 -7.95 -2.16
CA ASP A 234 -33.99 -8.91 -3.16
C ASP A 234 -33.44 -10.22 -2.52
N GLY A 235 -33.43 -10.31 -1.19
CA GLY A 235 -33.05 -11.52 -0.45
C GLY A 235 -31.55 -11.71 -0.24
N TYR A 236 -30.74 -10.67 -0.40
CA TYR A 236 -29.30 -10.74 -0.17
C TYR A 236 -28.93 -10.65 1.31
N ASP A 237 -27.90 -11.41 1.71
CA ASP A 237 -27.28 -11.29 3.04
C ASP A 237 -26.14 -10.24 2.96
N LEU A 238 -26.34 -9.11 3.66
CA LEU A 238 -25.37 -8.01 3.68
C LEU A 238 -24.02 -8.42 4.31
N LYS A 239 -24.02 -9.38 5.25
CA LYS A 239 -22.78 -9.91 5.83
C LYS A 239 -22.01 -10.76 4.82
N GLU A 240 -22.71 -11.56 4.04
CA GLU A 240 -22.08 -12.34 2.97
C GLU A 240 -21.47 -11.42 1.92
N ILE A 241 -22.22 -10.37 1.48
CA ILE A 241 -21.73 -9.37 0.53
C ILE A 241 -20.47 -8.68 1.09
N GLY A 242 -20.53 -8.18 2.33
CA GLY A 242 -19.40 -7.51 2.96
C GLY A 242 -18.17 -8.41 3.09
N SER A 243 -18.34 -9.67 3.50
CA SER A 243 -17.25 -10.63 3.59
C SER A 243 -16.60 -10.93 2.25
N LYS A 244 -17.40 -11.13 1.20
CA LYS A 244 -16.91 -11.34 -0.17
C LYS A 244 -16.20 -10.11 -0.72
N LEU A 245 -16.73 -8.90 -0.44
CA LEU A 245 -16.12 -7.65 -0.86
C LEU A 245 -14.72 -7.49 -0.26
N VAL A 246 -14.60 -7.70 1.07
CA VAL A 246 -13.31 -7.64 1.77
C VAL A 246 -12.35 -8.71 1.28
N ASP A 247 -12.79 -9.96 1.13
CA ASP A 247 -11.94 -11.04 0.64
C ASP A 247 -11.37 -10.73 -0.75
N ASN A 248 -12.22 -10.22 -1.65
CA ASN A 248 -11.76 -9.78 -2.96
C ASN A 248 -10.78 -8.60 -2.88
N TYR A 249 -11.04 -7.63 -2.00
CA TYR A 249 -10.16 -6.47 -1.85
C TYR A 249 -8.78 -6.87 -1.30
N ILE A 250 -8.75 -7.74 -0.30
CA ILE A 250 -7.50 -8.29 0.25
C ILE A 250 -6.73 -9.06 -0.83
N LYS A 251 -7.42 -9.86 -1.66
CA LYS A 251 -6.81 -10.52 -2.82
C LYS A 251 -6.16 -9.53 -3.77
N GLN A 252 -6.85 -8.44 -4.12
CA GLN A 252 -6.32 -7.39 -4.99
C GLN A 252 -5.03 -6.80 -4.43
N VAL A 253 -4.97 -6.54 -3.11
CA VAL A 253 -3.82 -5.95 -2.44
C VAL A 253 -2.68 -6.95 -2.27
N MET A 254 -2.95 -8.10 -1.67
CA MET A 254 -1.93 -9.04 -1.21
C MET A 254 -1.46 -10.00 -2.30
N ASP A 255 -2.39 -10.55 -3.11
CA ASP A 255 -2.04 -11.53 -4.12
C ASP A 255 -1.69 -10.86 -5.45
N ASP A 256 -2.56 -9.95 -5.90
CA ASP A 256 -2.41 -9.34 -7.21
C ASP A 256 -1.44 -8.15 -7.22
N GLY A 257 -1.34 -7.41 -6.11
CA GLY A 257 -0.63 -6.13 -6.06
C GLY A 257 -1.21 -5.09 -7.03
N PHE A 258 -2.47 -5.29 -7.44
CA PHE A 258 -3.24 -4.43 -8.31
C PHE A 258 -4.64 -4.30 -7.72
N PHE A 259 -4.94 -3.14 -7.17
CA PHE A 259 -6.12 -2.94 -6.33
C PHE A 259 -6.84 -1.64 -6.66
N HIS A 260 -8.13 -1.62 -6.37
CA HIS A 260 -8.96 -0.43 -6.50
C HIS A 260 -8.59 0.60 -5.42
N ALA A 261 -8.15 1.78 -5.84
CA ALA A 261 -7.69 2.82 -4.91
C ALA A 261 -8.83 3.74 -4.42
N ASP A 262 -10.02 3.61 -5.01
CA ASP A 262 -11.21 4.41 -4.65
C ASP A 262 -12.49 3.54 -4.57
N PRO A 263 -12.53 2.51 -3.71
CA PRO A 263 -13.64 1.56 -3.62
C PRO A 263 -14.83 2.13 -2.85
N HIS A 264 -15.32 3.31 -3.25
CA HIS A 264 -16.52 3.86 -2.63
C HIS A 264 -17.79 3.14 -3.11
N SER A 265 -18.90 3.30 -2.39
CA SER A 265 -20.15 2.58 -2.67
C SER A 265 -20.66 2.77 -4.11
N GLY A 266 -20.46 3.96 -4.69
CA GLY A 266 -20.87 4.26 -6.06
C GLY A 266 -20.10 3.47 -7.14
N ASN A 267 -18.96 2.84 -6.80
CA ASN A 267 -18.16 2.04 -7.73
C ASN A 267 -18.43 0.53 -7.62
N VAL A 268 -19.36 0.13 -6.75
CA VAL A 268 -19.67 -1.28 -6.51
C VAL A 268 -21.18 -1.52 -6.66
N LYS A 269 -21.54 -2.44 -7.53
CA LYS A 269 -22.93 -2.91 -7.68
C LYS A 269 -23.03 -4.40 -7.37
N ILE A 270 -24.24 -4.82 -7.01
CA ILE A 270 -24.60 -6.23 -6.83
C ILE A 270 -25.54 -6.63 -7.95
N ARG A 271 -25.19 -7.68 -8.70
CA ARG A 271 -25.95 -8.26 -9.78
C ARG A 271 -25.86 -9.79 -9.74
N ASP A 272 -26.98 -10.48 -9.68
CA ASP A 272 -27.05 -11.95 -9.70
C ASP A 272 -26.16 -12.61 -8.61
N GLY A 273 -26.11 -12.03 -7.43
CA GLY A 273 -25.27 -12.51 -6.30
C GLY A 273 -23.77 -12.25 -6.46
N LYS A 274 -23.37 -11.47 -7.46
CA LYS A 274 -21.99 -11.10 -7.72
C LYS A 274 -21.72 -9.63 -7.43
N ILE A 275 -20.51 -9.38 -6.98
CA ILE A 275 -19.96 -8.03 -6.80
C ILE A 275 -19.44 -7.56 -8.16
N VAL A 276 -19.95 -6.44 -8.64
CA VAL A 276 -19.54 -5.85 -9.92
C VAL A 276 -18.84 -4.52 -9.66
N TRP A 277 -17.56 -4.48 -9.99
CA TRP A 277 -16.76 -3.26 -9.95
C TRP A 277 -16.96 -2.49 -11.25
N ILE A 278 -17.47 -1.25 -11.19
CA ILE A 278 -17.94 -0.52 -12.38
C ILE A 278 -17.05 0.65 -12.83
N ASP A 279 -16.11 1.11 -12.02
CA ASP A 279 -15.16 2.15 -12.39
C ASP A 279 -13.73 1.69 -12.05
N MET A 280 -12.82 1.71 -13.01
CA MET A 280 -11.41 1.32 -12.84
C MET A 280 -10.47 2.49 -13.16
N GLY A 281 -10.95 3.72 -13.03
CA GLY A 281 -10.17 4.93 -13.29
C GLY A 281 -9.02 5.12 -12.34
N MET A 282 -9.18 4.69 -11.07
CA MET A 282 -8.14 4.80 -10.05
C MET A 282 -7.72 3.43 -9.52
N MET A 283 -6.62 2.90 -10.05
CA MET A 283 -6.05 1.63 -9.62
C MET A 283 -4.66 1.83 -9.00
N GLY A 284 -4.45 1.26 -7.82
CA GLY A 284 -3.16 1.23 -7.15
C GLY A 284 -2.33 0.02 -7.58
N ARG A 285 -1.00 0.17 -7.49
CA ARG A 285 -0.05 -0.91 -7.76
C ARG A 285 0.95 -1.02 -6.63
N LEU A 286 1.19 -2.25 -6.17
CA LEU A 286 2.21 -2.61 -5.21
C LEU A 286 3.21 -3.55 -5.86
N THR A 287 4.49 -3.30 -5.65
CA THR A 287 5.55 -4.22 -6.06
C THR A 287 5.53 -5.48 -5.19
N GLU A 288 6.22 -6.53 -5.61
CA GLU A 288 6.40 -7.73 -4.78
C GLU A 288 7.06 -7.37 -3.44
N HIS A 289 8.04 -6.46 -3.46
CA HIS A 289 8.70 -5.96 -2.26
C HIS A 289 7.72 -5.25 -1.31
N ASP A 290 6.84 -4.38 -1.83
CA ASP A 290 5.85 -3.68 -0.99
C ASP A 290 4.94 -4.68 -0.30
N ARG A 291 4.46 -5.70 -1.02
CA ARG A 291 3.61 -6.76 -0.48
C ARG A 291 4.31 -7.60 0.60
N GLU A 292 5.60 -7.93 0.38
CA GLU A 292 6.41 -8.60 1.40
C GLU A 292 6.54 -7.76 2.68
N MET A 293 6.77 -6.46 2.53
CA MET A 293 6.89 -5.55 3.68
C MET A 293 5.55 -5.35 4.40
N ILE A 294 4.43 -5.25 3.66
CA ILE A 294 3.09 -5.19 4.25
C ILE A 294 2.81 -6.49 5.04
N THR A 295 3.13 -7.65 4.47
CA THR A 295 3.01 -8.94 5.17
C THR A 295 3.85 -8.96 6.45
N LEU A 296 5.09 -8.49 6.38
CA LEU A 296 5.98 -8.40 7.54
C LEU A 296 5.44 -7.46 8.62
N ALA A 297 4.81 -6.33 8.23
CA ALA A 297 4.17 -5.43 9.19
C ALA A 297 2.98 -6.11 9.90
N ILE A 298 2.13 -6.82 9.14
CA ILE A 298 0.99 -7.58 9.69
C ILE A 298 1.48 -8.68 10.66
N GLU A 299 2.54 -9.41 10.30
CA GLU A 299 3.19 -10.39 11.18
C GLU A 299 3.72 -9.73 12.46
N GLY A 300 4.37 -8.57 12.33
CA GLY A 300 4.87 -7.80 13.46
C GLY A 300 3.76 -7.39 14.44
N VAL A 301 2.62 -6.93 13.92
CA VAL A 301 1.43 -6.63 14.74
C VAL A 301 0.89 -7.90 15.40
N ALA A 302 0.75 -9.00 14.66
CA ALA A 302 0.22 -10.26 15.19
C ALA A 302 1.11 -10.90 16.27
N LEU A 303 2.44 -10.72 16.17
CA LEU A 303 3.43 -11.24 17.12
C LEU A 303 3.79 -10.23 18.22
N ASN A 304 3.23 -9.03 18.19
CA ASN A 304 3.59 -7.90 19.05
C ASN A 304 5.11 -7.61 19.01
N ASP A 305 5.69 -7.64 17.79
CA ASP A 305 7.13 -7.45 17.56
C ASP A 305 7.38 -6.12 16.83
N VAL A 306 7.81 -5.11 17.60
CA VAL A 306 8.17 -3.77 17.12
C VAL A 306 9.30 -3.84 16.09
N GLY A 307 10.22 -4.81 16.22
CA GLY A 307 11.37 -4.94 15.31
C GLY A 307 10.95 -5.34 13.90
N LEU A 308 9.93 -6.20 13.76
CA LEU A 308 9.37 -6.57 12.45
C LEU A 308 8.67 -5.38 11.80
N ILE A 309 7.87 -4.64 12.58
CA ILE A 309 7.17 -3.44 12.07
C ILE A 309 8.19 -2.37 11.65
N LEU A 310 9.21 -2.11 12.48
CA LEU A 310 10.29 -1.18 12.16
C LEU A 310 10.99 -1.55 10.85
N LYS A 311 11.29 -2.84 10.66
CA LYS A 311 11.90 -3.34 9.43
C LYS A 311 10.99 -3.13 8.21
N ALA A 312 9.70 -3.38 8.37
CA ALA A 312 8.71 -3.15 7.32
C ALA A 312 8.61 -1.66 6.95
N VAL A 313 8.49 -0.76 7.93
CA VAL A 313 8.41 0.69 7.72
C VAL A 313 9.68 1.22 7.03
N LEU A 314 10.86 0.76 7.45
CA LEU A 314 12.11 1.15 6.80
C LEU A 314 12.28 0.53 5.40
N GLY A 315 11.65 -0.60 5.13
CA GLY A 315 11.64 -1.24 3.81
C GLY A 315 10.66 -0.58 2.84
N LEU A 316 9.55 -0.06 3.34
CA LEU A 316 8.51 0.61 2.55
C LEU A 316 8.83 2.08 2.29
N GLY A 317 9.40 2.77 3.29
CA GLY A 317 9.58 4.22 3.24
C GLY A 317 10.74 4.67 2.36
N GLU A 318 10.56 5.81 1.71
CA GLU A 318 11.62 6.55 1.04
C GLU A 318 12.14 7.66 1.95
N PHE A 319 13.45 7.79 2.09
CA PHE A 319 14.04 8.82 2.95
C PHE A 319 15.35 9.36 2.35
N LYS A 320 15.50 10.69 2.41
CA LYS A 320 16.73 11.38 1.96
C LYS A 320 17.88 11.18 2.96
N GLU A 321 17.55 11.13 4.25
CA GLU A 321 18.49 10.89 5.36
C GLU A 321 17.92 9.75 6.20
N ARG A 322 18.79 8.89 6.75
CA ARG A 322 18.33 7.79 7.60
C ARG A 322 17.61 8.34 8.83
N PRO A 323 16.39 7.88 9.12
CA PRO A 323 15.63 8.31 10.28
C PRO A 323 16.37 7.90 11.56
N GLU A 324 16.11 8.63 12.65
CA GLU A 324 16.62 8.27 13.97
C GLU A 324 15.92 6.99 14.45
N GLN A 325 16.63 5.87 14.36
CA GLN A 325 16.07 4.54 14.63
C GLN A 325 15.45 4.41 16.03
N ARG A 326 16.03 5.09 17.03
CA ARG A 326 15.52 5.03 18.39
C ARG A 326 14.16 5.71 18.50
N LYS A 327 14.03 6.93 17.94
CA LYS A 327 12.76 7.67 17.94
C LYS A 327 11.69 6.89 17.17
N LEU A 328 12.02 6.42 15.97
CA LEU A 328 11.10 5.62 15.15
C LEU A 328 10.66 4.33 15.87
N TYR A 329 11.56 3.68 16.60
CA TYR A 329 11.22 2.51 17.40
C TYR A 329 10.23 2.85 18.52
N GLU A 330 10.47 3.94 19.27
CA GLU A 330 9.61 4.42 20.35
C GLU A 330 8.21 4.82 19.80
N ASP A 331 8.15 5.50 18.64
CA ASP A 331 6.90 5.89 17.98
C ASP A 331 6.10 4.66 17.52
N ILE A 332 6.74 3.66 16.90
CA ILE A 332 6.10 2.40 16.49
C ILE A 332 5.63 1.59 17.70
N GLU A 333 6.42 1.55 18.77
CA GLU A 333 6.03 0.90 20.03
C GLU A 333 4.78 1.56 20.61
N GLY A 334 4.68 2.89 20.56
CA GLY A 334 3.48 3.65 20.93
C GLY A 334 2.25 3.25 20.12
N LEU A 335 2.38 3.11 18.79
CA LEU A 335 1.32 2.62 17.92
C LEU A 335 0.90 1.20 18.30
N LEU A 336 1.87 0.32 18.48
CA LEU A 336 1.60 -1.07 18.82
C LEU A 336 0.91 -1.21 20.19
N LEU A 337 1.25 -0.37 21.17
CA LEU A 337 0.57 -0.32 22.48
C LEU A 337 -0.87 0.22 22.34
N LYS A 338 -1.10 1.22 21.46
CA LYS A 338 -2.44 1.77 21.20
C LYS A 338 -3.37 0.72 20.62
N TYR A 339 -2.93 -0.04 19.63
CA TYR A 339 -3.76 -0.99 18.89
C TYR A 339 -3.61 -2.44 19.35
N GLY A 340 -2.47 -2.85 19.88
CA GLY A 340 -2.18 -4.22 20.30
C GLY A 340 -2.97 -4.69 21.56
N SER A 341 -3.48 -3.75 22.37
CA SER A 341 -4.37 -4.03 23.51
C SER A 341 -5.85 -4.02 23.14
N THR A 342 -6.19 -3.57 21.92
CA THR A 342 -7.55 -3.52 21.42
C THR A 342 -7.93 -4.89 20.86
N ASP A 343 -9.17 -5.33 21.12
CA ASP A 343 -9.73 -6.52 20.49
C ASP A 343 -9.58 -6.38 18.97
N MET A 344 -8.90 -7.34 18.33
CA MET A 344 -8.61 -7.28 16.89
C MET A 344 -9.87 -7.06 16.04
N GLY A 345 -11.03 -7.53 16.51
CA GLY A 345 -12.33 -7.29 15.88
C GLY A 345 -12.81 -5.83 15.93
N LYS A 346 -12.12 -4.94 16.64
CA LYS A 346 -12.49 -3.52 16.77
C LYS A 346 -11.45 -2.57 16.20
N ILE A 347 -10.40 -3.10 15.59
CA ILE A 347 -9.35 -2.28 14.98
C ILE A 347 -9.87 -1.71 13.67
N ASN A 348 -9.90 -0.38 13.58
CA ASN A 348 -10.14 0.34 12.33
C ASN A 348 -8.83 0.47 11.54
N VAL A 349 -8.74 -0.22 10.41
CA VAL A 349 -7.52 -0.25 9.59
C VAL A 349 -7.18 1.12 9.02
N ALA A 350 -8.18 1.92 8.68
CA ALA A 350 -7.98 3.28 8.17
C ALA A 350 -7.34 4.19 9.23
N GLU A 351 -7.75 4.05 10.50
CA GLU A 351 -7.15 4.81 11.61
C GLU A 351 -5.69 4.39 11.84
N VAL A 352 -5.42 3.08 11.85
CA VAL A 352 -4.05 2.56 11.97
C VAL A 352 -3.14 3.08 10.86
N MET A 353 -3.64 3.06 9.62
CA MET A 353 -2.88 3.58 8.48
C MET A 353 -2.64 5.09 8.58
N THR A 354 -3.61 5.85 9.06
CA THR A 354 -3.48 7.30 9.27
C THR A 354 -2.40 7.60 10.32
N ASP A 355 -2.44 6.91 11.45
CA ASP A 355 -1.46 7.09 12.52
C ASP A 355 -0.05 6.66 12.07
N LEU A 356 0.05 5.57 11.30
CA LEU A 356 1.31 5.13 10.72
C LEU A 356 1.88 6.18 9.77
N MET A 357 1.04 6.79 8.92
CA MET A 357 1.47 7.88 8.04
C MET A 357 1.98 9.09 8.83
N GLU A 358 1.36 9.41 9.96
CA GLU A 358 1.81 10.50 10.84
C GLU A 358 3.17 10.19 11.46
N VAL A 359 3.37 8.96 11.98
CA VAL A 359 4.68 8.50 12.49
C VAL A 359 5.74 8.56 11.40
N MET A 360 5.46 8.10 10.19
CA MET A 360 6.41 8.17 9.07
C MET A 360 6.78 9.63 8.75
N LYS A 361 5.79 10.53 8.68
CA LYS A 361 5.99 11.96 8.44
C LYS A 361 6.86 12.62 9.52
N GLU A 362 6.57 12.37 10.81
CA GLU A 362 7.36 12.91 11.92
C GLU A 362 8.82 12.44 11.91
N ASN A 363 9.06 11.25 11.38
CA ASN A 363 10.39 10.68 11.22
C ASN A 363 11.02 10.96 9.84
N LYS A 364 10.44 11.89 9.05
CA LYS A 364 10.91 12.31 7.72
C LYS A 364 11.02 11.14 6.71
N ILE A 365 10.15 10.17 6.85
CA ILE A 365 10.00 9.04 5.93
C ILE A 365 8.85 9.36 4.98
N MET A 366 9.11 9.41 3.68
CA MET A 366 8.08 9.58 2.67
C MET A 366 7.44 8.24 2.35
N MET A 367 6.11 8.24 2.22
CA MET A 367 5.36 7.06 1.84
C MET A 367 5.30 6.95 0.32
N PRO A 368 5.64 5.79 -0.28
CA PRO A 368 5.48 5.58 -1.71
C PRO A 368 4.04 5.77 -2.18
N HIS A 369 3.85 6.25 -3.40
CA HIS A 369 2.53 6.52 -3.98
C HIS A 369 1.56 5.34 -3.87
N GLY A 370 2.02 4.11 -4.15
CA GLY A 370 1.17 2.91 -4.04
C GLY A 370 0.59 2.69 -2.64
N LEU A 371 1.36 2.99 -1.59
CA LEU A 371 0.88 2.86 -0.20
C LEU A 371 -0.10 3.98 0.18
N THR A 372 0.11 5.18 -0.31
CA THR A 372 -0.85 6.29 -0.12
C THR A 372 -2.20 5.96 -0.77
N MET A 373 -2.17 5.38 -1.99
CA MET A 373 -3.38 4.89 -2.66
C MET A 373 -4.03 3.74 -1.88
N LEU A 374 -3.24 2.84 -1.27
CA LEU A 374 -3.76 1.76 -0.44
C LEU A 374 -4.45 2.31 0.81
N ALA A 375 -3.85 3.26 1.50
CA ALA A 375 -4.44 3.90 2.68
C ALA A 375 -5.80 4.52 2.35
N ARG A 376 -5.91 5.23 1.21
CA ARG A 376 -7.19 5.75 0.72
C ARG A 376 -8.20 4.64 0.45
N GLY A 377 -7.79 3.62 -0.29
CA GLY A 377 -8.67 2.49 -0.62
C GLY A 377 -9.20 1.79 0.63
N LEU A 378 -8.35 1.60 1.64
CA LEU A 378 -8.75 1.05 2.94
C LEU A 378 -9.76 1.94 3.66
N THR A 379 -9.58 3.28 3.63
CA THR A 379 -10.51 4.23 4.24
C THR A 379 -11.90 4.15 3.58
N HIS A 380 -11.96 4.13 2.24
CA HIS A 380 -13.23 3.99 1.53
C HIS A 380 -13.88 2.62 1.80
N MET A 381 -13.10 1.56 1.84
CA MET A 381 -13.58 0.21 2.13
C MET A 381 -14.20 0.12 3.53
N GLU A 382 -13.52 0.69 4.54
CA GLU A 382 -14.08 0.80 5.91
C GLU A 382 -15.40 1.59 5.92
N GLY A 383 -15.47 2.68 5.15
CA GLY A 383 -16.72 3.44 5.01
C GLY A 383 -17.87 2.62 4.42
N VAL A 384 -17.60 1.83 3.39
CA VAL A 384 -18.59 0.91 2.78
C VAL A 384 -19.02 -0.16 3.79
N LEU A 385 -18.08 -0.80 4.46
CA LEU A 385 -18.37 -1.85 5.45
C LEU A 385 -19.16 -1.33 6.64
N SER A 386 -18.77 -0.17 7.19
CA SER A 386 -19.50 0.47 8.30
C SER A 386 -20.96 0.73 7.94
N ASN A 387 -21.22 0.97 6.66
CA ASN A 387 -22.57 1.15 6.17
C ASN A 387 -23.31 -0.19 6.02
N ILE A 388 -22.78 -1.18 5.29
CA ILE A 388 -23.51 -2.40 4.89
C ILE A 388 -23.41 -3.53 5.91
N ALA A 389 -22.27 -3.70 6.57
CA ALA A 389 -21.98 -4.83 7.45
C ALA A 389 -20.98 -4.43 8.56
N PRO A 390 -21.40 -3.62 9.54
CA PRO A 390 -20.52 -3.06 10.57
C PRO A 390 -19.86 -4.11 11.48
N ASP A 391 -20.40 -5.33 11.49
CA ASP A 391 -19.83 -6.45 12.27
C ASP A 391 -18.64 -7.13 11.58
N ILE A 392 -18.36 -6.79 10.31
CA ILE A 392 -17.26 -7.40 9.56
C ILE A 392 -15.98 -6.63 9.82
N ASN A 393 -14.92 -7.36 10.17
CA ASN A 393 -13.60 -6.81 10.39
C ASN A 393 -12.64 -7.25 9.28
N MET A 394 -12.04 -6.27 8.59
CA MET A 394 -11.07 -6.51 7.52
C MET A 394 -9.82 -7.24 8.01
N VAL A 395 -9.36 -6.95 9.24
CA VAL A 395 -8.15 -7.56 9.82
C VAL A 395 -8.34 -9.06 10.02
N GLU A 396 -9.52 -9.49 10.49
CA GLU A 396 -9.82 -10.91 10.68
C GLU A 396 -9.81 -11.67 9.37
N ILE A 397 -10.42 -11.11 8.32
CA ILE A 397 -10.46 -11.74 6.99
C ILE A 397 -9.04 -11.77 6.38
N ALA A 398 -8.27 -10.68 6.50
CA ALA A 398 -6.89 -10.63 6.04
C ALA A 398 -6.02 -11.69 6.74
N ARG A 399 -6.15 -11.81 8.06
CA ARG A 399 -5.44 -12.82 8.86
C ARG A 399 -5.83 -14.24 8.47
N ALA A 400 -7.12 -14.51 8.29
CA ALA A 400 -7.60 -15.83 7.87
C ALA A 400 -7.02 -16.22 6.50
N ARG A 401 -6.97 -15.27 5.55
CA ARG A 401 -6.39 -15.47 4.23
C ARG A 401 -4.89 -15.74 4.30
N LEU A 402 -4.14 -14.91 5.03
CA LEU A 402 -2.69 -15.12 5.21
C LEU A 402 -2.39 -16.46 5.88
N ALA A 403 -3.18 -16.89 6.87
CA ALA A 403 -3.03 -18.19 7.50
C ALA A 403 -3.31 -19.35 6.52
N ALA A 404 -4.32 -19.23 5.67
CA ALA A 404 -4.65 -20.21 4.64
C ALA A 404 -3.54 -20.30 3.59
N ASP A 405 -3.01 -19.17 3.13
CA ASP A 405 -1.89 -19.11 2.18
C ASP A 405 -0.61 -19.70 2.77
N PHE A 406 -0.33 -19.42 4.05
CA PHE A 406 0.81 -20.02 4.75
C PHE A 406 0.70 -21.55 4.78
N LEU A 407 -0.48 -22.12 5.07
CA LEU A 407 -0.71 -23.56 5.07
C LEU A 407 -0.65 -24.17 3.67
N HIS A 408 -1.14 -23.46 2.64
CA HIS A 408 -1.18 -23.95 1.27
C HIS A 408 0.18 -23.86 0.57
N ASN A 409 0.97 -22.82 0.87
CA ASN A 409 2.28 -22.54 0.29
C ASN A 409 3.45 -23.12 1.10
N PHE A 410 3.16 -23.81 2.25
CA PHE A 410 4.19 -24.47 3.05
C PHE A 410 4.78 -25.67 2.30
N ASN A 411 5.54 -25.36 1.25
CA ASN A 411 6.26 -26.35 0.48
C ASN A 411 7.58 -26.64 1.20
N PHE A 412 7.53 -27.59 2.14
CA PHE A 412 8.68 -28.05 2.95
C PHE A 412 9.95 -28.26 2.11
N LYS A 413 9.80 -28.67 0.83
CA LYS A 413 10.92 -28.84 -0.11
C LYS A 413 11.55 -27.50 -0.54
N LYS A 414 10.76 -26.43 -0.67
CA LYS A 414 11.24 -25.11 -1.10
C LYS A 414 11.93 -24.39 0.07
N GLU A 415 11.36 -24.52 1.29
CA GLU A 415 11.93 -23.98 2.51
C GLU A 415 13.23 -24.68 2.91
N LEU A 416 13.30 -26.00 2.81
CA LEU A 416 14.52 -26.77 3.04
C LEU A 416 15.62 -26.42 2.03
N LYS A 417 15.25 -26.15 0.76
CA LYS A 417 16.19 -25.74 -0.29
C LYS A 417 16.70 -24.31 -0.09
N ASN A 418 15.84 -23.39 0.39
CA ASN A 418 16.21 -22.00 0.68
C ASN A 418 17.06 -21.95 1.96
N THR A 419 16.68 -22.65 3.01
CA THR A 419 17.47 -22.80 4.25
C THR A 419 18.81 -23.48 3.96
N GLY A 420 18.83 -24.52 3.12
CA GLY A 420 20.07 -25.16 2.67
C GLY A 420 20.96 -24.23 1.85
N ARG A 421 20.39 -23.39 0.97
CA ARG A 421 21.15 -22.37 0.22
C ARG A 421 21.66 -21.24 1.12
N SER A 422 20.88 -20.82 2.11
CA SER A 422 21.29 -19.80 3.09
C SER A 422 22.39 -20.33 4.00
N LEU A 423 22.31 -21.58 4.43
CA LEU A 423 23.38 -22.28 5.15
C LEU A 423 24.64 -22.40 4.30
N LEU A 424 24.54 -22.82 3.04
CA LEU A 424 25.67 -22.87 2.12
C LEU A 424 26.30 -21.49 1.84
N LYS A 425 25.48 -20.43 1.74
CA LYS A 425 25.98 -19.05 1.62
C LYS A 425 26.67 -18.58 2.90
N SER A 426 26.15 -18.96 4.08
CA SER A 426 26.77 -18.63 5.37
C SER A 426 28.07 -19.40 5.59
N VAL A 427 28.11 -20.68 5.23
CA VAL A 427 29.33 -21.50 5.27
C VAL A 427 30.37 -20.97 4.26
N ARG A 428 29.95 -20.58 3.05
CA ARG A 428 30.85 -19.97 2.07
C ARG A 428 31.43 -18.65 2.56
N LYS A 429 30.61 -17.77 3.16
CA LYS A 429 31.10 -16.53 3.80
C LYS A 429 32.02 -16.80 4.98
N MET A 430 31.84 -17.91 5.72
CA MET A 430 32.76 -18.32 6.78
C MET A 430 34.10 -18.85 6.22
N ILE A 431 34.09 -19.48 5.08
CA ILE A 431 35.30 -19.96 4.39
C ILE A 431 36.09 -18.78 3.80
N ASP A 432 35.41 -17.73 3.36
CA ASP A 432 36.02 -16.50 2.82
C ASP A 432 36.52 -15.53 3.91
N LEU A 433 36.12 -15.72 5.19
CA LEU A 433 36.59 -14.91 6.33
C LEU A 433 38.13 -14.88 6.50
N PRO A 434 38.88 -15.96 6.35
CA PRO A 434 40.34 -15.92 6.45
C PRO A 434 41.01 -15.09 5.33
N SER A 435 40.47 -15.12 4.11
CA SER A 435 41.02 -14.30 3.01
C SER A 435 40.68 -12.79 3.20
N MET A 436 39.50 -12.46 3.66
CA MET A 436 39.12 -11.08 4.00
C MET A 436 39.94 -10.50 5.16
N THR A 437 40.31 -11.33 6.15
CA THR A 437 41.17 -10.89 7.27
C THR A 437 42.62 -10.69 6.81
N THR A 438 43.11 -11.48 5.89
CA THR A 438 44.45 -11.30 5.26
C THR A 438 44.49 -10.06 4.40
N ASP A 439 43.48 -9.82 3.57
CA ASP A 439 43.37 -8.60 2.74
C ASP A 439 43.26 -7.33 3.59
N LEU A 440 42.49 -7.37 4.69
CA LEU A 440 42.42 -6.27 5.67
C LEU A 440 43.76 -6.05 6.41
N MET A 441 44.47 -7.11 6.76
CA MET A 441 45.80 -7.00 7.38
C MET A 441 46.85 -6.43 6.41
N ASP A 442 46.76 -6.80 5.14
CA ASP A 442 47.65 -6.27 4.10
C ASP A 442 47.38 -4.78 3.80
N GLU A 443 46.12 -4.33 3.79
CA GLU A 443 45.75 -2.91 3.71
C GLU A 443 46.17 -2.13 4.97
N PHE A 444 46.06 -2.74 6.15
CA PHE A 444 46.52 -2.15 7.42
C PHE A 444 48.05 -1.97 7.46
N MET A 445 48.79 -2.95 6.95
CA MET A 445 50.26 -2.87 6.89
C MET A 445 50.77 -1.86 5.84
N LYS A 446 49.97 -1.55 4.82
CA LYS A 446 50.28 -0.51 3.82
C LYS A 446 49.97 0.93 4.27
N GLY A 447 49.44 1.13 5.48
CA GLY A 447 49.29 2.44 6.09
C GLY A 447 48.30 3.42 5.42
N GLN A 448 47.34 2.91 4.60
CA GLN A 448 46.44 3.75 3.82
C GLN A 448 44.99 3.83 4.36
N SER A 449 44.63 3.19 5.48
CA SER A 449 43.28 3.25 6.01
C SER A 449 43.23 3.92 7.38
N LYS A 450 42.65 5.12 7.43
CA LYS A 450 42.15 5.68 8.69
C LYS A 450 40.75 5.08 8.95
N VAL A 451 40.68 3.97 9.65
CA VAL A 451 39.40 3.40 10.12
C VAL A 451 39.14 3.93 11.53
N ASN A 452 38.20 4.85 11.66
CA ASN A 452 37.61 5.18 12.95
C ASN A 452 36.66 4.03 13.34
N LEU A 453 37.18 3.02 14.03
CA LEU A 453 36.39 1.95 14.64
C LEU A 453 35.81 2.44 15.96
N ASP A 454 34.62 3.05 15.93
CA ASP A 454 33.83 3.25 17.13
C ASP A 454 33.11 1.93 17.45
N LEU A 455 33.85 0.99 18.06
CA LEU A 455 33.35 -0.30 18.52
C LEU A 455 32.48 -0.11 19.77
N ARG A 456 31.30 0.46 19.63
CA ARG A 456 30.23 0.29 20.61
C ARG A 456 29.60 -1.08 20.41
N VAL A 457 30.29 -2.12 20.89
CA VAL A 457 29.69 -3.46 21.02
C VAL A 457 28.50 -3.31 21.97
N SER A 458 27.29 -3.50 21.46
CA SER A 458 26.10 -3.48 22.32
C SER A 458 26.27 -4.55 23.40
N LYS A 459 25.83 -4.25 24.61
CA LYS A 459 25.93 -5.19 25.75
C LYS A 459 25.28 -6.53 25.41
N ASP A 460 24.29 -6.54 24.56
CA ASP A 460 23.56 -7.71 24.10
C ASP A 460 24.38 -8.61 23.16
N LEU A 461 25.16 -8.03 22.24
CA LEU A 461 26.05 -8.80 21.37
C LEU A 461 27.20 -9.45 22.18
N ALA A 462 27.76 -8.72 23.15
CA ALA A 462 28.77 -9.26 24.04
C ALA A 462 28.18 -10.39 24.91
N PHE A 463 26.93 -10.29 25.34
CA PHE A 463 26.24 -11.33 26.12
C PHE A 463 25.97 -12.57 25.25
N LEU A 464 25.48 -12.38 24.02
CA LEU A 464 25.27 -13.46 23.05
C LEU A 464 26.55 -14.19 22.71
N LEU A 465 27.63 -13.48 22.41
CA LEU A 465 28.94 -14.06 22.13
C LEU A 465 29.48 -14.86 23.32
N ARG A 466 29.40 -14.33 24.56
CA ARG A 466 29.78 -15.07 25.76
C ARG A 466 28.96 -16.34 25.95
N ARG A 467 27.65 -16.28 25.67
CA ARG A 467 26.76 -17.45 25.76
C ARG A 467 27.13 -18.51 24.72
N LEU A 468 27.41 -18.09 23.50
CA LEU A 468 27.76 -18.96 22.38
C LEU A 468 29.12 -19.65 22.62
N VAL A 469 30.15 -18.90 23.00
CA VAL A 469 31.48 -19.43 23.33
C VAL A 469 31.39 -20.42 24.50
N ARG A 470 30.67 -20.07 25.57
CA ARG A 470 30.48 -20.98 26.71
C ARG A 470 29.82 -22.29 26.31
N ASN A 471 28.80 -22.25 25.45
CA ASN A 471 28.11 -23.47 24.99
C ASN A 471 29.00 -24.35 24.10
N ILE A 472 29.81 -23.75 23.23
CA ILE A 472 30.80 -24.48 22.40
C ILE A 472 31.85 -25.14 23.29
N VAL A 473 32.42 -24.41 24.28
CA VAL A 473 33.39 -24.94 25.21
C VAL A 473 32.82 -26.10 26.01
N MET A 474 31.60 -25.99 26.52
CA MET A 474 30.92 -27.07 27.23
C MET A 474 30.72 -28.32 26.34
N GLY A 475 30.33 -28.13 25.08
CA GLY A 475 30.19 -29.21 24.10
C GLY A 475 31.54 -29.94 23.85
N LEU A 476 32.62 -29.17 23.71
CA LEU A 476 33.97 -29.73 23.57
C LEU A 476 34.40 -30.53 24.78
N TRP A 477 34.11 -30.05 26.00
CA TRP A 477 34.39 -30.78 27.23
C TRP A 477 33.65 -32.12 27.30
N VAL A 478 32.34 -32.12 26.98
CA VAL A 478 31.54 -33.36 26.93
C VAL A 478 32.12 -34.34 25.92
N MET A 479 32.47 -33.86 24.74
CA MET A 479 33.06 -34.69 23.67
C MET A 479 34.43 -35.26 24.10
N ALA A 480 35.28 -34.46 24.68
CA ALA A 480 36.56 -34.91 25.20
C ALA A 480 36.42 -35.99 26.31
N LEU A 481 35.45 -35.80 27.24
CA LEU A 481 35.15 -36.78 28.28
C LEU A 481 34.65 -38.12 27.69
N LEU A 482 33.75 -38.06 26.69
CA LEU A 482 33.23 -39.28 26.04
C LEU A 482 34.33 -40.05 25.31
N ILE A 483 35.18 -39.35 24.52
CA ILE A 483 36.28 -39.95 23.80
C ILE A 483 37.30 -40.56 24.77
N SER A 484 37.72 -39.80 25.78
CA SER A 484 38.69 -40.30 26.77
C SER A 484 38.15 -41.50 27.56
N SER A 485 36.85 -41.45 27.94
CA SER A 485 36.22 -42.59 28.63
C SER A 485 36.12 -43.82 27.72
N SER A 486 35.80 -43.66 26.45
CA SER A 486 35.82 -44.74 25.48
C SER A 486 37.20 -45.40 25.34
N ILE A 487 38.27 -44.61 25.24
CA ILE A 487 39.63 -45.09 25.16
C ILE A 487 40.01 -45.83 26.43
N ILE A 488 39.68 -45.29 27.63
CA ILE A 488 39.98 -45.94 28.90
C ILE A 488 39.23 -47.27 29.03
N CYS A 489 37.99 -47.36 28.54
CA CYS A 489 37.22 -48.60 28.59
C CYS A 489 37.79 -49.72 27.68
N THR A 490 38.67 -49.43 26.74
CA THR A 490 39.38 -50.44 25.90
C THR A 490 40.68 -50.94 26.57
N THR A 491 41.05 -50.39 27.72
CA THR A 491 42.24 -50.79 28.47
C THR A 491 41.89 -51.75 29.60
N ASP A 492 42.86 -52.53 30.09
CA ASP A 492 42.71 -53.49 31.18
C ASP A 492 42.97 -52.86 32.56
N MET A 493 42.74 -51.56 32.76
CA MET A 493 42.95 -50.86 34.00
C MET A 493 42.06 -51.38 35.14
N THR A 494 42.63 -51.51 36.33
CA THR A 494 41.96 -51.86 37.59
C THR A 494 41.92 -50.63 38.52
N PRO A 495 40.86 -50.39 39.32
CA PRO A 495 39.72 -51.29 39.60
C PRO A 495 38.65 -51.30 38.49
N LYS A 496 37.98 -52.46 38.30
CA LYS A 496 36.85 -52.61 37.38
C LYS A 496 35.52 -52.55 38.17
N PHE A 497 34.55 -51.80 37.65
CA PHE A 497 33.17 -51.77 38.15
C PHE A 497 32.26 -52.35 37.04
N MET A 498 31.50 -53.42 37.34
CA MET A 498 30.67 -54.16 36.40
C MET A 498 31.39 -54.60 35.12
N GLY A 499 32.67 -54.95 35.20
CA GLY A 499 33.48 -55.40 34.06
C GLY A 499 34.15 -54.28 33.22
N ILE A 500 33.90 -53.01 33.58
CA ILE A 500 34.45 -51.84 32.89
C ILE A 500 35.41 -51.10 33.83
N PRO A 501 36.55 -50.56 33.36
CA PRO A 501 37.44 -49.74 34.16
C PRO A 501 36.67 -48.61 34.88
N ALA A 502 36.80 -48.54 36.21
CA ALA A 502 36.04 -47.57 37.05
C ALA A 502 36.26 -46.11 36.62
N LEU A 503 37.46 -45.79 36.12
CA LEU A 503 37.79 -44.44 35.65
C LEU A 503 37.03 -44.09 34.37
N GLY A 504 36.85 -45.06 33.44
CA GLY A 504 36.03 -44.86 32.22
C GLY A 504 34.56 -44.72 32.52
N ALA A 505 34.03 -45.55 33.46
CA ALA A 505 32.64 -45.42 33.91
C ALA A 505 32.36 -44.04 34.59
N PHE A 506 33.32 -43.56 35.38
CA PHE A 506 33.22 -42.22 36.00
C PHE A 506 33.21 -41.09 34.98
N GLY A 507 34.03 -41.19 33.91
CA GLY A 507 34.03 -40.16 32.87
C GLY A 507 32.73 -40.12 32.05
N TYR A 508 32.08 -41.26 31.76
CA TYR A 508 30.76 -41.32 31.14
C TYR A 508 29.70 -40.70 32.08
N LEU A 509 29.71 -41.00 33.36
CA LEU A 509 28.78 -40.43 34.36
C LEU A 509 28.91 -38.91 34.37
N MET A 510 30.13 -38.37 34.40
CA MET A 510 30.39 -36.94 34.38
C MET A 510 29.87 -36.27 33.10
N ALA A 511 30.08 -36.91 31.94
CA ALA A 511 29.57 -36.41 30.67
C ALA A 511 28.03 -36.33 30.64
N VAL A 512 27.34 -37.34 31.19
CA VAL A 512 25.87 -37.34 31.34
C VAL A 512 25.39 -36.25 32.28
N VAL A 513 26.03 -36.06 33.42
CA VAL A 513 25.68 -35.00 34.38
C VAL A 513 25.83 -33.62 33.74
N ILE A 514 26.90 -33.37 32.99
CA ILE A 514 27.12 -32.10 32.29
C ILE A 514 26.06 -31.90 31.22
N MET A 515 25.69 -32.92 30.46
CA MET A 515 24.61 -32.84 29.46
C MET A 515 23.27 -32.49 30.09
N ILE A 516 22.90 -33.16 31.17
CA ILE A 516 21.66 -32.88 31.90
C ILE A 516 21.67 -31.44 32.44
N TYR A 517 22.79 -30.99 33.01
CA TYR A 517 22.93 -29.61 33.51
C TYR A 517 22.73 -28.58 32.38
N VAL A 518 23.37 -28.78 31.24
CA VAL A 518 23.24 -27.90 30.09
C VAL A 518 21.78 -27.89 29.55
N PHE A 519 21.15 -29.06 29.48
CA PHE A 519 19.77 -29.22 29.02
C PHE A 519 18.76 -28.54 29.95
N VAL A 520 18.87 -28.77 31.26
CA VAL A 520 18.02 -28.14 32.26
C VAL A 520 18.17 -26.62 32.22
N LYS A 521 19.41 -26.13 32.19
CA LYS A 521 19.69 -24.70 32.10
C LYS A 521 19.16 -24.09 30.78
N HIS A 522 19.16 -24.84 29.69
CA HIS A 522 18.57 -24.36 28.42
C HIS A 522 17.05 -24.22 28.52
N ILE A 523 16.35 -25.16 29.15
CA ILE A 523 14.89 -25.12 29.35
C ILE A 523 14.51 -23.97 30.30
N PHE A 524 15.22 -23.78 31.44
CA PHE A 524 14.91 -22.73 32.39
C PHE A 524 15.38 -21.33 32.00
N SER A 525 16.23 -21.21 30.95
CA SER A 525 16.66 -19.91 30.40
C SER A 525 15.73 -19.42 29.27
N ARG A 526 14.65 -20.13 28.97
CA ARG A 526 13.59 -19.74 28.01
C ARG A 526 12.34 -19.14 28.67
N LYS A 527 12.37 -18.97 30.01
CA LYS A 527 11.37 -18.19 30.74
C LYS A 527 12.00 -16.80 31.09
#